data_43cc42013fce97144b216a6cbb8030f6
#
_entry.id   43cc42013fce97144b216a6cbb8030f6
#
_cell.length_a   1.000
_cell.length_b   1.000
_cell.length_c   1.000
_cell.angle_alpha   90.00
_cell.angle_beta   90.00
_cell.angle_gamma   90.00
#
_symmetry.space_group_name_H-M   'P 1'
#
loop_
_entity.id
_entity.type
_entity.pdbx_description
1 polymer ?
#
loop_
_entity_poly.entity_id
_entity_poly.type
_entity_poly.pdbx_seq_one_letter_code
_entity_poly.pdbx_strand_id
1 'polypeptide(L)'
;VLGEHGKLTSAAILTLFFLLSIKGNRIVALFQNAATIFLIGALMLFVILGIPKVDINNFFDMSYDGGFFHNGFFGVINAIAIMGWACQGTTMGPVGVIPITKNPKRTIPMGILITCVVVSIIYGLMSFAAAGVLPYDEVAGQNLSVTASVIMPKGMFAYFVLGGGVFAIVSSFLAVLAMIREPIAHMADDGWLPAIFKEKTA
;
A
#
# COMPACT_ATOMS: atom_id res chain seq x y z
N VAL A 1 9.22 18.37 -8.14
CA VAL A 1 10.33 18.66 -7.23
C VAL A 1 11.66 18.02 -7.69
N LEU A 2 11.68 16.88 -8.37
CA LEU A 2 12.94 16.20 -8.78
C LEU A 2 13.39 16.48 -10.24
N GLY A 3 12.65 17.28 -11.01
CA GLY A 3 13.04 17.76 -12.34
C GLY A 3 13.76 16.73 -13.23
N GLU A 4 14.83 17.16 -13.91
CA GLU A 4 15.66 16.33 -14.79
C GLU A 4 16.38 15.17 -14.06
N HIS A 5 16.63 15.30 -12.76
CA HIS A 5 17.31 14.27 -11.97
C HIS A 5 16.38 13.19 -11.44
N GLY A 6 15.05 13.28 -11.67
CA GLY A 6 14.08 12.32 -11.18
C GLY A 6 14.35 10.87 -11.65
N LYS A 7 14.76 10.70 -12.90
CA LYS A 7 15.09 9.37 -13.45
C LYS A 7 16.34 8.77 -12.79
N LEU A 8 17.37 9.58 -12.58
CA LEU A 8 18.61 9.14 -11.91
C LEU A 8 18.36 8.78 -10.43
N THR A 9 17.58 9.60 -9.74
CA THR A 9 17.21 9.34 -8.34
C THR A 9 16.39 8.07 -8.22
N SER A 10 15.41 7.86 -9.12
CA SER A 10 14.62 6.63 -9.14
C SER A 10 15.47 5.40 -9.43
N ALA A 11 16.39 5.48 -10.41
CA ALA A 11 17.32 4.39 -10.72
C ALA A 11 18.25 4.08 -9.55
N ALA A 12 18.78 5.09 -8.87
CA ALA A 12 19.64 4.91 -7.69
C ALA A 12 18.88 4.22 -6.53
N ILE A 13 17.65 4.65 -6.26
CA ILE A 13 16.78 4.04 -5.24
C ILE A 13 16.48 2.58 -5.60
N LEU A 14 16.10 2.30 -6.84
CA LEU A 14 15.84 0.95 -7.34
C LEU A 14 17.06 0.04 -7.16
N THR A 15 18.25 0.53 -7.58
CA THR A 15 19.51 -0.21 -7.43
C THR A 15 19.84 -0.48 -5.97
N LEU A 16 19.68 0.51 -5.09
CA LEU A 16 19.93 0.36 -3.66
C LEU A 16 19.06 -0.75 -3.04
N PHE A 17 17.75 -0.75 -3.32
CA PHE A 17 16.83 -1.76 -2.78
C PHE A 17 17.03 -3.13 -3.42
N PHE A 18 17.40 -3.19 -4.69
CA PHE A 18 17.79 -4.44 -5.33
C PHE A 18 19.02 -5.03 -4.64
N LEU A 19 20.07 -4.24 -4.38
CA LEU A 19 21.26 -4.68 -3.66
C LEU A 19 20.95 -5.10 -2.21
N LEU A 20 20.03 -4.43 -1.54
CA LEU A 20 19.55 -4.84 -0.21
C LEU A 20 18.81 -6.19 -0.27
N SER A 21 18.03 -6.42 -1.32
CA SER A 21 17.32 -7.69 -1.55
C SER A 21 18.27 -8.87 -1.71
N ILE A 22 19.47 -8.66 -2.25
CA ILE A 22 20.49 -9.71 -2.43
C ILE A 22 21.16 -10.10 -1.09
N LYS A 23 21.20 -9.21 -0.10
CA LYS A 23 21.92 -9.43 1.17
C LYS A 23 21.28 -10.45 2.12
N GLY A 24 20.12 -10.99 1.80
CA GLY A 24 19.49 -12.10 2.52
C GLY A 24 18.08 -11.81 3.04
N ASN A 25 17.26 -12.84 3.02
CA ASN A 25 15.83 -12.80 3.36
C ASN A 25 15.56 -12.26 4.78
N ARG A 26 16.46 -12.46 5.73
CA ARG A 26 16.26 -12.04 7.13
C ARG A 26 16.28 -10.53 7.30
N ILE A 27 17.21 -9.82 6.63
CA ILE A 27 17.31 -8.36 6.71
C ILE A 27 16.11 -7.71 6.03
N VAL A 28 15.74 -8.24 4.85
CA VAL A 28 14.55 -7.79 4.11
C VAL A 28 13.29 -7.97 4.95
N ALA A 29 13.11 -9.14 5.59
CA ALA A 29 11.96 -9.42 6.43
C ALA A 29 11.89 -8.50 7.67
N LEU A 30 13.00 -8.21 8.33
CA LEU A 30 13.04 -7.28 9.46
C LEU A 30 12.68 -5.86 9.03
N PHE A 31 13.22 -5.40 7.91
CA PHE A 31 12.89 -4.09 7.35
C PHE A 31 11.41 -4.03 6.95
N GLN A 32 10.89 -5.07 6.30
CA GLN A 32 9.51 -5.16 5.89
C GLN A 32 8.55 -5.11 7.08
N ASN A 33 8.84 -5.84 8.16
CA ASN A 33 8.06 -5.80 9.39
C ASN A 33 8.07 -4.41 10.03
N ALA A 34 9.23 -3.78 10.13
CA ALA A 34 9.35 -2.43 10.66
C ALA A 34 8.57 -1.43 9.80
N ALA A 35 8.74 -1.47 8.47
CA ALA A 35 8.02 -0.61 7.54
C ALA A 35 6.50 -0.78 7.64
N THR A 36 6.01 -2.01 7.80
CA THR A 36 4.58 -2.30 7.98
C THR A 36 4.05 -1.73 9.29
N ILE A 37 4.80 -1.84 10.39
CA ILE A 37 4.40 -1.25 11.68
C ILE A 37 4.33 0.28 11.57
N PHE A 38 5.33 0.92 10.95
CA PHE A 38 5.33 2.36 10.71
C PHE A 38 4.17 2.80 9.82
N LEU A 39 3.88 2.04 8.77
CA LEU A 39 2.75 2.29 7.87
C LEU A 39 1.42 2.22 8.63
N ILE A 40 1.15 1.12 9.32
CA ILE A 40 -0.10 0.94 10.09
C ILE A 40 -0.22 2.05 11.14
N GLY A 41 0.86 2.38 11.85
CA GLY A 41 0.89 3.46 12.80
C GLY A 41 0.53 4.82 12.18
N ALA A 42 1.06 5.13 10.99
CA ALA A 42 0.75 6.37 10.27
C ALA A 42 -0.73 6.42 9.82
N LEU A 43 -1.27 5.30 9.31
CA LEU A 43 -2.66 5.21 8.89
C LEU A 43 -3.63 5.33 10.09
N MET A 44 -3.32 4.65 11.19
CA MET A 44 -4.11 4.75 12.41
C MET A 44 -4.05 6.14 13.04
N LEU A 45 -2.89 6.81 13.00
CA LEU A 45 -2.76 8.20 13.43
C LEU A 45 -3.67 9.12 12.61
N PHE A 46 -3.74 8.92 11.28
CA PHE A 46 -4.64 9.66 10.41
C PHE A 46 -6.10 9.46 10.80
N VAL A 47 -6.51 8.22 11.04
CA VAL A 47 -7.89 7.88 11.44
C VAL A 47 -8.24 8.49 12.80
N ILE A 48 -7.37 8.33 13.81
CA ILE A 48 -7.61 8.81 15.17
C ILE A 48 -7.74 10.33 15.23
N LEU A 49 -6.90 11.05 14.48
CA LEU A 49 -6.93 12.51 14.45
C LEU A 49 -7.96 13.07 13.48
N GLY A 50 -8.32 12.31 12.44
CA GLY A 50 -9.25 12.72 11.40
C GLY A 50 -10.71 12.56 11.81
N ILE A 51 -11.10 11.43 12.39
CA ILE A 51 -12.50 11.14 12.75
C ILE A 51 -13.14 12.25 13.61
N PRO A 52 -12.48 12.80 14.65
CA PRO A 52 -13.05 13.88 15.45
C PRO A 52 -13.27 15.20 14.69
N LYS A 53 -12.62 15.36 13.55
CA LYS A 53 -12.71 16.58 12.71
C LYS A 53 -13.66 16.41 11.52
N VAL A 54 -14.33 15.28 11.43
CA VAL A 54 -15.31 15.01 10.36
C VAL A 54 -16.53 15.91 10.54
N ASP A 55 -16.84 16.67 9.49
CA ASP A 55 -18.13 17.35 9.36
C ASP A 55 -19.05 16.51 8.49
N ILE A 56 -20.16 16.07 9.09
CA ILE A 56 -21.15 15.22 8.41
C ILE A 56 -21.79 15.96 7.22
N ASN A 57 -21.84 17.28 7.24
CA ASN A 57 -22.38 18.08 6.14
C ASN A 57 -21.60 17.89 4.83
N ASN A 58 -20.29 17.62 4.91
CA ASN A 58 -19.46 17.36 3.73
C ASN A 58 -19.92 16.12 2.93
N PHE A 59 -20.63 15.18 3.55
CA PHE A 59 -21.19 14.00 2.85
C PHE A 59 -22.53 14.28 2.18
N PHE A 60 -23.25 15.30 2.63
CA PHE A 60 -24.61 15.62 2.17
C PHE A 60 -24.66 16.91 1.38
N ASP A 61 -23.53 17.44 0.95
CA ASP A 61 -23.47 18.62 0.12
C ASP A 61 -24.04 18.31 -1.27
N MET A 62 -25.29 18.78 -1.50
CA MET A 62 -26.04 18.59 -2.75
C MET A 62 -25.73 19.69 -3.78
N SER A 63 -24.78 20.59 -3.51
CA SER A 63 -24.42 21.68 -4.43
C SER A 63 -23.70 21.20 -5.68
N TYR A 64 -23.19 19.97 -5.65
CA TYR A 64 -22.48 19.35 -6.78
C TYR A 64 -23.42 18.58 -7.71
N ASP A 65 -23.12 18.57 -9.00
CA ASP A 65 -23.85 17.79 -10.01
C ASP A 65 -23.82 16.30 -9.65
N GLY A 66 -25.02 15.71 -9.46
CA GLY A 66 -25.18 14.30 -9.07
C GLY A 66 -25.43 14.08 -7.56
N GLY A 67 -25.45 15.11 -6.73
CA GLY A 67 -25.74 15.02 -5.29
C GLY A 67 -24.80 14.06 -4.55
N PHE A 68 -25.35 13.24 -3.63
CA PHE A 68 -24.57 12.28 -2.84
C PHE A 68 -23.72 11.31 -3.66
N PHE A 69 -24.21 10.90 -4.85
CA PHE A 69 -23.43 10.09 -5.79
C PHE A 69 -22.84 10.96 -6.88
N HIS A 70 -21.72 11.59 -6.62
CA HIS A 70 -20.93 12.30 -7.62
C HIS A 70 -20.65 11.37 -8.80
N ASN A 71 -20.96 11.76 -10.02
CA ASN A 71 -20.93 10.91 -11.22
C ASN A 71 -21.91 9.71 -11.20
N GLY A 72 -22.92 9.70 -10.32
CA GLY A 72 -23.95 8.69 -10.26
C GLY A 72 -23.45 7.27 -10.05
N PHE A 73 -24.21 6.28 -10.54
CA PHE A 73 -23.87 4.87 -10.40
C PHE A 73 -22.52 4.49 -11.05
N PHE A 74 -22.16 5.11 -12.16
CA PHE A 74 -20.86 4.90 -12.81
C PHE A 74 -19.68 5.36 -11.97
N GLY A 75 -19.86 6.40 -11.16
CA GLY A 75 -18.86 6.85 -10.18
C GLY A 75 -18.55 5.77 -9.16
N VAL A 76 -19.57 5.08 -8.65
CA VAL A 76 -19.41 3.96 -7.71
C VAL A 76 -18.67 2.79 -8.37
N ILE A 77 -19.03 2.42 -9.61
CA ILE A 77 -18.33 1.35 -10.35
C ILE A 77 -16.84 1.71 -10.54
N ASN A 78 -16.56 2.96 -10.94
CA ASN A 78 -15.18 3.42 -11.08
C ASN A 78 -14.40 3.36 -9.77
N ALA A 79 -14.99 3.78 -8.66
CA ALA A 79 -14.37 3.67 -7.34
C ALA A 79 -14.05 2.22 -6.97
N ILE A 80 -14.98 1.28 -7.22
CA ILE A 80 -14.77 -0.16 -7.00
C ILE A 80 -13.62 -0.68 -7.89
N ALA A 81 -13.55 -0.27 -9.15
CA ALA A 81 -12.49 -0.69 -10.07
C ALA A 81 -11.09 -0.21 -9.61
N ILE A 82 -11.00 1.04 -9.13
CA ILE A 82 -9.76 1.59 -8.56
C ILE A 82 -9.38 0.86 -7.27
N MET A 83 -10.36 0.55 -6.41
CA MET A 83 -10.12 -0.22 -5.18
C MET A 83 -9.64 -1.65 -5.46
N GLY A 84 -9.97 -2.24 -6.60
CA GLY A 84 -9.45 -3.54 -7.03
C GLY A 84 -7.92 -3.57 -7.11
N TRP A 85 -7.27 -2.47 -7.50
CA TRP A 85 -5.81 -2.34 -7.48
C TRP A 85 -5.24 -2.46 -6.06
N ALA A 86 -5.90 -1.89 -5.07
CA ALA A 86 -5.45 -1.93 -3.67
C ALA A 86 -5.51 -3.36 -3.07
N CYS A 87 -6.30 -4.26 -3.65
CA CYS A 87 -6.47 -5.63 -3.19
C CYS A 87 -5.53 -6.65 -3.87
N GLN A 88 -4.71 -6.26 -4.85
CA GLN A 88 -3.87 -7.19 -5.62
C GLN A 88 -2.86 -7.99 -4.82
N GLY A 89 -2.35 -7.44 -3.71
CA GLY A 89 -1.38 -8.12 -2.85
C GLY A 89 -1.87 -9.42 -2.24
N THR A 90 -3.19 -9.64 -2.18
CA THR A 90 -3.80 -10.84 -1.59
C THR A 90 -3.68 -12.08 -2.47
N THR A 91 -3.51 -11.93 -3.78
CA THR A 91 -3.45 -13.03 -4.75
C THR A 91 -2.03 -13.53 -5.00
N MET A 92 -1.09 -12.62 -5.25
CA MET A 92 0.29 -12.97 -5.63
C MET A 92 1.25 -13.03 -4.43
N GLY A 93 1.03 -12.20 -3.39
CA GLY A 93 1.91 -12.17 -2.21
C GLY A 93 2.11 -13.52 -1.51
N PRO A 94 1.06 -14.34 -1.35
CA PRO A 94 1.18 -15.64 -0.69
C PRO A 94 2.11 -16.64 -1.39
N VAL A 95 2.27 -16.56 -2.70
CA VAL A 95 3.09 -17.50 -3.47
C VAL A 95 4.56 -17.48 -3.00
N GLY A 96 5.11 -16.29 -2.80
CA GLY A 96 6.50 -16.12 -2.37
C GLY A 96 6.78 -16.54 -0.92
N VAL A 97 5.76 -16.77 -0.10
CA VAL A 97 5.94 -17.17 1.31
C VAL A 97 5.57 -18.64 1.59
N ILE A 98 5.08 -19.38 0.60
CA ILE A 98 4.73 -20.79 0.75
C ILE A 98 5.91 -21.61 1.32
N PRO A 99 7.14 -21.51 0.77
CA PRO A 99 8.26 -22.36 1.19
C PRO A 99 8.70 -22.13 2.64
N ILE A 100 8.48 -20.93 3.16
CA ILE A 100 8.94 -20.52 4.50
C ILE A 100 7.83 -20.55 5.56
N THR A 101 6.59 -20.89 5.16
CA THR A 101 5.43 -20.86 6.06
C THR A 101 5.20 -22.23 6.71
N LYS A 102 5.09 -22.24 8.04
CA LYS A 102 4.64 -23.44 8.78
C LYS A 102 3.15 -23.66 8.51
N ASN A 103 2.79 -24.89 8.10
CA ASN A 103 1.40 -25.28 7.79
C ASN A 103 0.73 -24.35 6.75
N PRO A 104 1.30 -24.21 5.53
CA PRO A 104 0.85 -23.21 4.56
C PRO A 104 -0.63 -23.36 4.18
N LYS A 105 -1.15 -24.58 4.13
CA LYS A 105 -2.57 -24.88 3.79
C LYS A 105 -3.57 -24.21 4.75
N ARG A 106 -3.20 -23.92 5.98
CA ARG A 106 -4.06 -23.26 6.98
C ARG A 106 -3.65 -21.82 7.22
N THR A 107 -2.35 -21.58 7.36
CA THR A 107 -1.82 -20.26 7.73
C THR A 107 -2.04 -19.23 6.62
N ILE A 108 -1.85 -19.61 5.36
CA ILE A 108 -2.00 -18.69 4.23
C ILE A 108 -3.45 -18.24 4.03
N PRO A 109 -4.46 -19.14 3.89
CA PRO A 109 -5.85 -18.70 3.74
C PRO A 109 -6.34 -17.86 4.93
N MET A 110 -5.99 -18.24 6.15
CA MET A 110 -6.37 -17.47 7.34
C MET A 110 -5.70 -16.08 7.34
N GLY A 111 -4.42 -16.00 6.97
CA GLY A 111 -3.71 -14.74 6.83
C GLY A 111 -4.36 -13.82 5.79
N ILE A 112 -4.75 -14.34 4.64
CA ILE A 112 -5.44 -13.59 3.58
C ILE A 112 -6.77 -13.04 4.12
N LEU A 113 -7.60 -13.88 4.75
CA LEU A 113 -8.89 -13.46 5.28
C LEU A 113 -8.75 -12.36 6.33
N ILE A 114 -7.86 -12.53 7.30
CA ILE A 114 -7.61 -11.52 8.34
C ILE A 114 -7.12 -10.22 7.70
N THR A 115 -6.18 -10.30 6.77
CA THR A 115 -5.63 -9.12 6.08
C THR A 115 -6.72 -8.40 5.30
N CYS A 116 -7.55 -9.11 4.54
CA CYS A 116 -8.66 -8.50 3.79
C CYS A 116 -9.61 -7.74 4.71
N VAL A 117 -10.01 -8.34 5.83
CA VAL A 117 -10.92 -7.69 6.80
C VAL A 117 -10.28 -6.45 7.42
N VAL A 118 -9.05 -6.60 7.93
CA VAL A 118 -8.34 -5.48 8.60
C VAL A 118 -8.09 -4.33 7.64
N VAL A 119 -7.60 -4.62 6.44
CA VAL A 119 -7.32 -3.60 5.42
C VAL A 119 -8.60 -2.90 4.97
N SER A 120 -9.69 -3.64 4.77
CA SER A 120 -10.99 -3.05 4.40
C SER A 120 -11.50 -2.09 5.47
N ILE A 121 -11.37 -2.44 6.75
CA ILE A 121 -11.74 -1.56 7.86
C ILE A 121 -10.87 -0.30 7.87
N ILE A 122 -9.55 -0.44 7.75
CA ILE A 122 -8.63 0.70 7.74
C ILE A 122 -8.95 1.63 6.55
N TYR A 123 -9.12 1.08 5.35
CA TYR A 123 -9.45 1.89 4.16
C TYR A 123 -10.80 2.58 4.28
N GLY A 124 -11.82 1.89 4.83
CA GLY A 124 -13.11 2.49 5.09
C GLY A 124 -13.03 3.68 6.05
N LEU A 125 -12.33 3.52 7.17
CA LEU A 125 -12.12 4.58 8.16
C LEU A 125 -11.30 5.74 7.59
N MET A 126 -10.27 5.46 6.81
CA MET A 126 -9.45 6.49 6.15
C MET A 126 -10.25 7.27 5.11
N SER A 127 -11.02 6.58 4.28
CA SER A 127 -11.88 7.21 3.28
C SER A 127 -12.95 8.09 3.93
N PHE A 128 -13.55 7.60 5.02
CA PHE A 128 -14.51 8.35 5.81
C PHE A 128 -13.87 9.62 6.40
N ALA A 129 -12.71 9.51 7.03
CA ALA A 129 -12.01 10.66 7.58
C ALA A 129 -11.56 11.64 6.48
N ALA A 130 -11.03 11.13 5.35
CA ALA A 130 -10.55 11.97 4.25
C ALA A 130 -11.68 12.78 3.60
N ALA A 131 -12.82 12.13 3.34
CA ALA A 131 -13.97 12.76 2.69
C ALA A 131 -14.77 13.65 3.64
N GLY A 132 -14.71 13.42 4.96
CA GLY A 132 -15.48 14.19 5.93
C GLY A 132 -14.78 15.40 6.50
N VAL A 133 -13.45 15.50 6.41
CA VAL A 133 -12.69 16.62 7.01
C VAL A 133 -12.68 17.87 6.13
N LEU A 134 -12.63 17.71 4.82
CA LEU A 134 -12.58 18.80 3.85
C LEU A 134 -13.71 18.67 2.84
N PRO A 135 -14.18 19.80 2.25
CA PRO A 135 -15.13 19.80 1.16
C PRO A 135 -14.62 18.98 -0.04
N TYR A 136 -15.54 18.45 -0.84
CA TYR A 136 -15.22 17.62 -1.98
C TYR A 136 -14.21 18.27 -2.95
N ASP A 137 -14.35 19.54 -3.26
CA ASP A 137 -13.48 20.27 -4.20
C ASP A 137 -12.02 20.31 -3.77
N GLU A 138 -11.77 20.32 -2.45
CA GLU A 138 -10.42 20.35 -1.92
C GLU A 138 -9.75 18.97 -1.86
N VAL A 139 -10.55 17.91 -1.88
CA VAL A 139 -10.07 16.52 -1.75
C VAL A 139 -10.06 15.80 -3.09
N ALA A 140 -10.97 16.13 -4.00
CA ALA A 140 -11.13 15.45 -5.28
C ALA A 140 -9.85 15.54 -6.14
N GLY A 141 -9.35 14.38 -6.55
CA GLY A 141 -8.11 14.28 -7.35
C GLY A 141 -6.82 14.58 -6.58
N GLN A 142 -6.91 14.90 -5.30
CA GLN A 142 -5.74 15.14 -4.44
C GLN A 142 -5.30 13.87 -3.71
N ASN A 143 -4.06 13.86 -3.26
CA ASN A 143 -3.58 12.77 -2.43
C ASN A 143 -3.93 13.03 -0.95
N LEU A 144 -3.91 11.97 -0.16
CA LEU A 144 -4.29 11.98 1.25
C LEU A 144 -3.46 12.96 2.12
N SER A 145 -2.30 13.42 1.65
CA SER A 145 -1.46 14.37 2.38
C SER A 145 -2.10 15.74 2.51
N VAL A 146 -3.02 16.12 1.62
CA VAL A 146 -3.75 17.38 1.70
C VAL A 146 -4.61 17.37 2.98
N THR A 147 -5.46 16.39 3.13
CA THR A 147 -6.28 16.22 4.34
C THR A 147 -5.40 16.04 5.59
N ALA A 148 -4.33 15.25 5.50
CA ALA A 148 -3.40 15.04 6.61
C ALA A 148 -2.74 16.33 7.08
N SER A 149 -2.42 17.27 6.18
CA SER A 149 -1.80 18.55 6.53
C SER A 149 -2.71 19.46 7.37
N VAL A 150 -4.03 19.30 7.21
CA VAL A 150 -5.06 20.04 7.98
C VAL A 150 -5.35 19.35 9.32
N ILE A 151 -5.30 18.02 9.33
CA ILE A 151 -5.59 17.22 10.53
C ILE A 151 -4.43 17.28 11.53
N MET A 152 -3.20 17.22 11.05
CA MET A 152 -2.01 16.90 11.84
C MET A 152 -1.12 18.12 12.11
N PRO A 153 -0.54 18.25 13.32
CA PRO A 153 0.56 19.17 13.56
C PRO A 153 1.80 18.74 12.76
N LYS A 154 2.70 19.71 12.48
CA LYS A 154 3.87 19.51 11.58
C LYS A 154 4.69 18.23 11.84
N GLY A 155 4.94 17.89 13.10
CA GLY A 155 5.73 16.70 13.45
C GLY A 155 5.00 15.38 13.12
N MET A 156 3.71 15.30 13.40
CA MET A 156 2.87 14.14 13.08
C MET A 156 2.64 14.02 11.57
N PHE A 157 2.51 15.14 10.88
CA PHE A 157 2.42 15.17 9.42
C PHE A 157 3.69 14.61 8.76
N ALA A 158 4.87 15.01 9.25
CA ALA A 158 6.14 14.44 8.76
C ALA A 158 6.21 12.93 8.98
N TYR A 159 5.78 12.43 10.14
CA TYR A 159 5.68 11.00 10.42
C TYR A 159 4.69 10.31 9.47
N PHE A 160 3.53 10.91 9.22
CA PHE A 160 2.53 10.39 8.28
C PHE A 160 3.08 10.28 6.85
N VAL A 161 3.76 11.31 6.36
CA VAL A 161 4.36 11.31 5.01
C VAL A 161 5.48 10.28 4.90
N LEU A 162 6.34 10.15 5.91
CA LEU A 162 7.41 9.16 5.93
C LEU A 162 6.85 7.73 6.09
N GLY A 163 6.00 7.50 7.10
CA GLY A 163 5.44 6.19 7.40
C GLY A 163 4.43 5.72 6.35
N GLY A 164 3.45 6.56 6.03
CA GLY A 164 2.37 6.26 5.10
C GLY A 164 2.78 6.41 3.62
N GLY A 165 3.75 7.27 3.30
CA GLY A 165 4.21 7.49 1.94
C GLY A 165 5.48 6.72 1.62
N VAL A 166 6.62 7.13 2.17
CA VAL A 166 7.93 6.59 1.79
C VAL A 166 8.06 5.11 2.17
N PHE A 167 7.75 4.74 3.42
CA PHE A 167 7.84 3.34 3.84
C PHE A 167 6.84 2.43 3.12
N ALA A 168 5.66 2.94 2.76
CA ALA A 168 4.70 2.18 1.97
C ALA A 168 5.25 1.85 0.58
N ILE A 169 5.83 2.83 -0.13
CA ILE A 169 6.42 2.63 -1.46
C ILE A 169 7.58 1.64 -1.39
N VAL A 170 8.49 1.83 -0.44
CA VAL A 170 9.66 0.96 -0.26
C VAL A 170 9.24 -0.47 0.09
N SER A 171 8.31 -0.62 1.01
CA SER A 171 7.75 -1.91 1.42
C SER A 171 7.10 -2.63 0.23
N SER A 172 6.26 -1.94 -0.54
CA SER A 172 5.63 -2.49 -1.73
C SER A 172 6.65 -2.92 -2.78
N PHE A 173 7.69 -2.14 -2.99
CA PHE A 173 8.74 -2.47 -3.94
C PHE A 173 9.51 -3.74 -3.53
N LEU A 174 9.89 -3.86 -2.26
CA LEU A 174 10.55 -5.06 -1.73
C LEU A 174 9.63 -6.30 -1.80
N ALA A 175 8.32 -6.12 -1.54
CA ALA A 175 7.35 -7.19 -1.67
C ALA A 175 7.23 -7.69 -3.11
N VAL A 176 7.19 -6.78 -4.10
CA VAL A 176 7.15 -7.15 -5.53
C VAL A 176 8.41 -7.90 -5.94
N LEU A 177 9.60 -7.47 -5.51
CA LEU A 177 10.84 -8.19 -5.78
C LEU A 177 10.82 -9.62 -5.20
N ALA A 178 10.32 -9.77 -3.97
CA ALA A 178 10.19 -11.09 -3.34
C ALA A 178 9.19 -11.99 -4.08
N MET A 179 8.07 -11.43 -4.54
CA MET A 179 7.03 -12.16 -5.27
C MET A 179 7.50 -12.68 -6.63
N ILE A 180 8.35 -11.95 -7.34
CA ILE A 180 8.81 -12.32 -8.68
C ILE A 180 9.86 -13.43 -8.63
N ARG A 181 10.58 -13.55 -7.52
CA ARG A 181 11.69 -14.51 -7.37
C ARG A 181 11.26 -15.96 -7.55
N GLU A 182 10.23 -16.40 -6.84
CA GLU A 182 9.73 -17.77 -6.85
C GLU A 182 9.25 -18.22 -8.25
N PRO A 183 8.37 -17.48 -8.95
CA PRO A 183 7.97 -17.83 -10.30
C PRO A 183 9.14 -17.94 -11.27
N ILE A 184 10.14 -17.05 -11.18
CA ILE A 184 11.33 -17.10 -12.03
C ILE A 184 12.15 -18.37 -11.75
N ALA A 185 12.33 -18.73 -10.48
CA ALA A 185 13.05 -19.95 -10.10
C ALA A 185 12.33 -21.20 -10.64
N HIS A 186 11.02 -21.30 -10.48
CA HIS A 186 10.23 -22.40 -11.03
C HIS A 186 10.28 -22.48 -12.56
N MET A 187 10.20 -21.33 -13.26
CA MET A 187 10.38 -21.32 -14.73
C MET A 187 11.77 -21.80 -15.16
N ALA A 188 12.79 -21.52 -14.35
CA ALA A 188 14.14 -22.03 -14.63
C ALA A 188 14.25 -23.54 -14.33
N ASP A 189 13.59 -24.04 -13.28
CA ASP A 189 13.55 -25.46 -12.95
C ASP A 189 12.82 -26.27 -14.03
N ASP A 190 11.74 -25.72 -14.58
CA ASP A 190 10.97 -26.30 -15.70
C ASP A 190 11.70 -26.19 -17.06
N GLY A 191 12.87 -25.53 -17.11
CA GLY A 191 13.68 -25.41 -18.32
C GLY A 191 13.27 -24.26 -19.28
N TRP A 192 12.33 -23.39 -18.88
CA TRP A 192 11.91 -22.22 -19.67
C TRP A 192 12.91 -21.07 -19.60
N LEU A 193 13.72 -21.02 -18.54
CA LEU A 193 14.77 -20.02 -18.34
C LEU A 193 16.14 -20.68 -18.16
N PRO A 194 17.24 -19.95 -18.45
CA PRO A 194 18.60 -20.44 -18.22
C PRO A 194 18.81 -20.88 -16.75
N ALA A 195 19.61 -21.90 -16.55
CA ALA A 195 19.89 -22.49 -15.23
C ALA A 195 20.50 -21.51 -14.20
N ILE A 196 21.00 -20.36 -14.65
CA ILE A 196 21.51 -19.30 -13.77
C ILE A 196 20.43 -18.71 -12.85
N PHE A 197 19.15 -18.85 -13.24
CA PHE A 197 17.99 -18.38 -12.46
C PHE A 197 17.44 -19.43 -11.49
N LYS A 198 17.98 -20.65 -11.50
CA LYS A 198 17.62 -21.67 -10.51
C LYS A 198 18.01 -21.22 -9.12
N GLU A 199 17.13 -21.46 -8.16
CA GLU A 199 17.46 -21.21 -6.78
C GLU A 199 18.57 -22.14 -6.33
N LYS A 200 19.72 -21.58 -5.93
CA LYS A 200 20.76 -22.40 -5.30
C LYS A 200 20.25 -22.72 -3.90
N THR A 201 19.83 -23.95 -3.70
CA THR A 201 19.58 -24.51 -2.37
C THR A 201 20.86 -24.33 -1.56
N ALA A 202 20.80 -23.48 -0.53
CA ALA A 202 21.88 -23.28 0.43
C ALA A 202 21.78 -24.35 1.52
#